data_43dc58d6e0a3328d3eef7bcf2b234bd1
#
_entry.id   43dc58d6e0a3328d3eef7bcf2b234bd1
#
_cell.length_a   1.000
_cell.length_b   1.000
_cell.length_c   1.000
_cell.angle_alpha   90.00
_cell.angle_beta   90.00
_cell.angle_gamma   90.00
#
_symmetry.space_group_name_H-M   'P 1'
#
loop_
_entity.id
_entity.type
_entity.pdbx_description
1 polymer ?
#
loop_
_entity_poly.entity_id
_entity_poly.type
_entity_poly.pdbx_seq_one_letter_code
_entity_poly.pdbx_strand_id
1 'polypeptide(L)'
;ILGHILENKDQKPQDYEKGDEFEFLFDIALAPKFEIALTADDKLPYYDIQITDEFVDERVKEYALSRGKFEQADSYEKGDYMKGDLVELNPAEGEEALKVEEVLISPEYLKDDAQKALFDNAKKGDVITVTPSKMYDGDAQVAAMLKIKTEEVAKHAGEFTYTINEINHRVPAELNQELFDSVLGKDQAKDEKEFREGIRKNFEASNVTNSNYKFLMDLQDYAMEKAGEIEFSEPLLKRLMKENNPDRDDKFIDENYPAAIRQLKWQEIKNQLAVKAGIKVENNDIKEAARRTTREQFAQYGMNLPEDVVEKYAEETLKKGDQIERLIDDVIDNKLIDSYKGIMTLEHKSVTLDEFNKLLDKK
;
A
#
# COMPACT_ATOMS: atom_id res chain seq x y z
N ILE A 1 26.74 21.40 -1.96
CA ILE A 1 25.94 22.09 -2.98
C ILE A 1 24.62 21.35 -3.07
N LEU A 2 23.52 22.12 -3.04
CA LEU A 2 22.17 21.59 -3.20
C LEU A 2 21.77 21.71 -4.69
N GLY A 3 21.37 20.60 -5.28
CA GLY A 3 21.04 20.53 -6.70
C GLY A 3 22.24 20.74 -7.63
N HIS A 4 21.98 21.31 -8.78
CA HIS A 4 23.01 21.61 -9.78
C HIS A 4 23.39 23.11 -9.77
N ILE A 5 24.46 23.45 -10.49
CA ILE A 5 24.95 24.82 -10.65
C ILE A 5 24.03 25.56 -11.63
N LEU A 6 23.54 26.74 -11.24
CA LEU A 6 22.69 27.60 -12.06
C LEU A 6 23.52 28.66 -12.77
N GLU A 7 23.09 29.06 -13.98
CA GLU A 7 23.66 30.21 -14.65
C GLU A 7 23.36 31.52 -13.86
N ASN A 8 24.36 32.37 -13.67
CA ASN A 8 24.15 33.65 -13.03
C ASN A 8 23.50 34.64 -14.02
N LYS A 9 22.49 35.39 -13.53
CA LYS A 9 21.75 36.33 -14.37
C LYS A 9 22.62 37.50 -14.89
N ASP A 10 23.71 37.77 -14.19
CA ASP A 10 24.65 38.86 -14.56
C ASP A 10 25.80 38.36 -15.44
N GLN A 11 25.76 37.10 -15.89
CA GLN A 11 26.74 36.54 -16.82
C GLN A 11 26.76 37.33 -18.12
N LYS A 12 27.89 37.95 -18.41
CA LYS A 12 28.10 38.69 -19.66
C LYS A 12 28.46 37.73 -20.77
N PRO A 13 28.00 37.98 -22.02
CA PRO A 13 28.48 37.23 -23.18
C PRO A 13 30.01 37.33 -23.30
N GLN A 14 30.62 36.20 -23.53
CA GLN A 14 32.07 36.07 -23.72
C GLN A 14 32.38 36.01 -25.22
N ASP A 15 33.43 36.77 -25.66
CA ASP A 15 33.92 36.74 -27.04
C ASP A 15 35.10 35.74 -27.12
N TYR A 16 34.81 34.55 -27.51
CA TYR A 16 35.77 33.44 -27.57
C TYR A 16 36.82 33.62 -28.68
N GLU A 17 36.60 34.54 -29.60
CA GLU A 17 37.56 34.83 -30.71
C GLU A 17 38.59 35.88 -30.34
N LYS A 18 38.29 36.73 -29.35
CA LYS A 18 39.13 37.92 -29.03
C LYS A 18 39.74 37.89 -27.63
N GLY A 19 39.37 36.96 -26.79
CA GLY A 19 39.81 36.92 -25.39
C GLY A 19 40.77 35.75 -25.10
N ASP A 20 41.78 36.02 -24.30
CA ASP A 20 42.67 35.00 -23.71
C ASP A 20 42.22 34.62 -22.28
N GLU A 21 41.31 35.39 -21.68
CA GLU A 21 40.75 35.17 -20.34
C GLU A 21 39.23 35.24 -20.41
N PHE A 22 38.56 34.31 -19.75
CA PHE A 22 37.10 34.22 -19.72
C PHE A 22 36.61 34.16 -18.27
N GLU A 23 35.56 34.91 -17.96
CA GLU A 23 34.92 34.91 -16.64
C GLU A 23 33.52 34.30 -16.75
N PHE A 24 33.27 33.27 -15.95
CA PHE A 24 31.97 32.63 -15.86
C PHE A 24 31.43 32.77 -14.43
N LEU A 25 30.23 33.30 -14.32
CA LEU A 25 29.50 33.49 -13.07
C LEU A 25 28.44 32.38 -12.93
N PHE A 26 28.40 31.79 -11.77
CA PHE A 26 27.43 30.75 -11.45
C PHE A 26 26.74 31.01 -10.09
N ASP A 27 25.47 30.67 -9.98
CA ASP A 27 24.75 30.64 -8.72
C ASP A 27 24.76 29.21 -8.15
N ILE A 28 25.14 29.11 -6.90
CA ILE A 28 25.24 27.80 -6.19
C ILE A 28 24.44 27.86 -4.91
N ALA A 29 23.45 26.98 -4.77
CA ALA A 29 22.76 26.80 -3.50
C ALA A 29 23.64 25.94 -2.56
N LEU A 30 24.01 26.50 -1.41
CA LEU A 30 24.81 25.79 -0.42
C LEU A 30 23.91 25.11 0.62
N ALA A 31 24.29 23.91 1.05
CA ALA A 31 23.69 23.28 2.21
C ALA A 31 23.88 24.14 3.46
N PRO A 32 22.86 24.31 4.30
CA PRO A 32 22.95 25.09 5.51
C PRO A 32 23.92 24.46 6.51
N LYS A 33 24.52 25.29 7.37
CA LYS A 33 25.37 24.83 8.46
C LYS A 33 24.51 24.69 9.70
N PHE A 34 24.32 23.49 10.17
CA PHE A 34 23.68 23.17 11.45
C PHE A 34 24.31 21.90 12.04
N GLU A 35 24.07 21.64 13.29
CA GLU A 35 24.50 20.40 13.95
C GLU A 35 23.33 19.76 14.66
N ILE A 36 23.18 18.46 14.46
CA ILE A 36 22.22 17.64 15.17
C ILE A 36 22.90 16.38 15.71
N ALA A 37 22.60 16.03 16.96
CA ALA A 37 22.98 14.78 17.56
C ALA A 37 21.82 14.24 18.39
N LEU A 38 21.58 12.94 18.30
CA LEU A 38 20.66 12.21 19.13
C LEU A 38 21.44 11.26 20.03
N THR A 39 21.04 11.15 21.28
CA THR A 39 21.76 10.44 22.35
C THR A 39 20.79 9.59 23.17
N ALA A 40 21.29 8.91 24.19
CA ALA A 40 20.44 8.14 25.12
C ALA A 40 19.48 9.01 25.96
N ASP A 41 19.73 10.34 26.06
CA ASP A 41 18.80 11.26 26.72
C ASP A 41 17.55 11.57 25.86
N ASP A 42 17.64 11.35 24.56
CA ASP A 42 16.52 11.51 23.62
C ASP A 42 15.60 10.29 23.70
N LYS A 43 14.29 10.53 23.78
CA LYS A 43 13.29 9.48 23.98
C LYS A 43 12.29 9.48 22.86
N LEU A 44 11.98 8.30 22.34
CA LEU A 44 10.92 8.10 21.35
C LEU A 44 10.04 6.91 21.73
N PRO A 45 8.73 6.96 21.40
CA PRO A 45 7.88 5.80 21.52
C PRO A 45 8.31 4.71 20.53
N TYR A 46 8.25 3.46 20.97
CA TYR A 46 8.33 2.30 20.11
C TYR A 46 7.10 1.43 20.35
N TYR A 47 6.34 1.16 19.30
CA TYR A 47 5.06 0.49 19.42
C TYR A 47 5.22 -1.01 19.21
N ASP A 48 4.95 -1.77 20.28
CA ASP A 48 4.96 -3.24 20.27
C ASP A 48 3.53 -3.72 19.95
N ILE A 49 3.31 -4.09 18.69
CA ILE A 49 1.98 -4.51 18.21
C ILE A 49 1.72 -5.94 18.68
N GLN A 50 0.67 -6.11 19.50
CA GLN A 50 0.29 -7.39 20.08
C GLN A 50 -0.58 -8.20 19.13
N ILE A 51 -0.23 -9.47 18.93
CA ILE A 51 -1.05 -10.45 18.23
C ILE A 51 -1.78 -11.30 19.27
N THR A 52 -3.06 -10.99 19.47
CA THR A 52 -3.91 -11.71 20.45
C THR A 52 -4.35 -13.08 19.93
N ASP A 53 -4.81 -13.95 20.84
CA ASP A 53 -5.35 -15.25 20.44
C ASP A 53 -6.61 -15.08 19.58
N GLU A 54 -7.45 -14.10 19.91
CA GLU A 54 -8.65 -13.74 19.13
C GLU A 54 -8.29 -13.34 17.69
N PHE A 55 -7.24 -12.55 17.51
CA PHE A 55 -6.75 -12.19 16.18
C PHE A 55 -6.33 -13.44 15.39
N VAL A 56 -5.59 -14.36 16.02
CA VAL A 56 -5.17 -15.62 15.37
C VAL A 56 -6.39 -16.48 15.02
N ASP A 57 -7.39 -16.55 15.91
CA ASP A 57 -8.63 -17.28 15.67
C ASP A 57 -9.39 -16.75 14.46
N GLU A 58 -9.47 -15.43 14.31
CA GLU A 58 -10.10 -14.79 13.16
C GLU A 58 -9.34 -15.08 11.87
N ARG A 59 -8.02 -15.00 11.89
CA ARG A 59 -7.18 -15.32 10.70
C ARG A 59 -7.31 -16.80 10.30
N VAL A 60 -7.32 -17.72 11.27
CA VAL A 60 -7.54 -19.15 10.99
C VAL A 60 -8.89 -19.38 10.31
N LYS A 61 -9.96 -18.73 10.81
CA LYS A 61 -11.29 -18.82 10.18
C LYS A 61 -11.30 -18.25 8.76
N GLU A 62 -10.67 -17.10 8.55
CA GLU A 62 -10.57 -16.48 7.22
C GLU A 62 -9.78 -17.36 6.25
N TYR A 63 -8.65 -17.93 6.66
CA TYR A 63 -7.89 -18.87 5.83
C TYR A 63 -8.72 -20.13 5.51
N ALA A 64 -9.39 -20.71 6.51
CA ALA A 64 -10.26 -21.85 6.29
C ALA A 64 -11.39 -21.53 5.30
N LEU A 65 -12.04 -20.38 5.45
CA LEU A 65 -13.07 -19.91 4.50
C LEU A 65 -12.48 -19.69 3.11
N SER A 66 -11.34 -19.01 3.00
CA SER A 66 -10.73 -18.66 1.70
C SER A 66 -10.27 -19.88 0.90
N ARG A 67 -9.89 -20.96 1.58
CA ARG A 67 -9.44 -22.24 1.01
C ARG A 67 -10.53 -23.32 1.03
N GLY A 68 -11.73 -22.96 1.49
CA GLY A 68 -12.87 -23.85 1.50
C GLY A 68 -13.39 -24.18 0.11
N LYS A 69 -14.36 -25.06 0.08
CA LYS A 69 -15.07 -25.48 -1.15
C LYS A 69 -16.51 -25.00 -1.11
N PHE A 70 -17.14 -25.02 -2.29
CA PHE A 70 -18.57 -24.79 -2.37
C PHE A 70 -19.30 -26.12 -2.53
N GLU A 71 -20.35 -26.29 -1.74
CA GLU A 71 -21.24 -27.44 -1.80
C GLU A 71 -22.67 -26.98 -2.10
N GLN A 72 -23.44 -27.76 -2.85
CA GLN A 72 -24.83 -27.42 -3.14
C GLN A 72 -25.68 -27.51 -1.87
N ALA A 73 -26.52 -26.49 -1.67
CA ALA A 73 -27.45 -26.41 -0.54
C ALA A 73 -28.88 -26.17 -1.05
N ASP A 74 -29.86 -26.53 -0.23
CA ASP A 74 -31.27 -26.31 -0.54
C ASP A 74 -31.80 -24.99 -0.01
N SER A 75 -31.11 -24.36 0.96
CA SER A 75 -31.47 -23.07 1.56
C SER A 75 -30.26 -22.19 1.73
N TYR A 76 -30.47 -20.87 1.59
CA TYR A 76 -29.45 -19.86 1.73
C TYR A 76 -29.01 -19.69 3.19
N GLU A 77 -27.71 -19.64 3.39
CA GLU A 77 -27.05 -19.18 4.61
C GLU A 77 -26.11 -18.01 4.28
N LYS A 78 -25.83 -17.19 5.30
CA LYS A 78 -24.94 -16.03 5.14
C LYS A 78 -23.56 -16.46 4.66
N GLY A 79 -23.08 -15.85 3.56
CA GLY A 79 -21.81 -16.19 2.92
C GLY A 79 -21.95 -17.07 1.68
N ASP A 80 -23.16 -17.56 1.39
CA ASP A 80 -23.45 -18.33 0.18
C ASP A 80 -23.53 -17.44 -1.05
N TYR A 81 -23.34 -18.05 -2.22
CA TYR A 81 -23.77 -17.46 -3.48
C TYR A 81 -24.83 -18.30 -4.16
N MET A 82 -25.68 -17.63 -4.89
CA MET A 82 -26.75 -18.25 -5.67
C MET A 82 -26.48 -18.07 -7.15
N LYS A 83 -26.85 -19.09 -7.91
CA LYS A 83 -26.86 -19.04 -9.37
C LYS A 83 -28.30 -19.17 -9.84
N GLY A 84 -28.73 -18.28 -10.73
CA GLY A 84 -30.11 -18.24 -11.18
C GLY A 84 -30.28 -17.41 -12.44
N ASP A 85 -31.56 -17.26 -12.84
CA ASP A 85 -31.92 -16.55 -14.05
C ASP A 85 -32.72 -15.29 -13.71
N LEU A 86 -32.35 -14.18 -14.37
CA LEU A 86 -33.07 -12.90 -14.28
C LEU A 86 -34.00 -12.73 -15.48
N VAL A 87 -35.22 -12.29 -15.21
CA VAL A 87 -36.19 -11.90 -16.27
C VAL A 87 -36.77 -10.54 -15.91
N GLU A 88 -36.65 -9.58 -16.80
CA GLU A 88 -37.16 -8.24 -16.62
C GLU A 88 -38.69 -8.23 -16.50
N LEU A 89 -39.18 -7.50 -15.47
CA LEU A 89 -40.59 -7.19 -15.28
C LEU A 89 -40.88 -5.84 -15.94
N ASN A 90 -41.93 -5.72 -16.70
CA ASN A 90 -42.37 -4.47 -17.32
C ASN A 90 -41.32 -3.78 -18.20
N PRO A 91 -40.83 -4.42 -19.28
CA PRO A 91 -39.97 -3.79 -20.25
C PRO A 91 -40.64 -2.56 -20.90
N ALA A 92 -39.87 -1.67 -21.52
CA ALA A 92 -40.41 -0.52 -22.24
C ALA A 92 -41.39 -0.94 -23.34
N GLU A 93 -42.37 -0.08 -23.63
CA GLU A 93 -43.42 -0.39 -24.60
C GLU A 93 -42.82 -0.70 -26.00
N GLY A 94 -43.03 -1.91 -26.47
CA GLY A 94 -42.51 -2.40 -27.75
C GLY A 94 -41.13 -3.09 -27.66
N GLU A 95 -40.54 -3.23 -26.48
CA GLU A 95 -39.31 -3.98 -26.28
C GLU A 95 -39.57 -5.37 -25.67
N GLU A 96 -38.74 -6.33 -26.00
CA GLU A 96 -38.76 -7.66 -25.35
C GLU A 96 -38.08 -7.59 -23.98
N ALA A 97 -38.61 -8.36 -23.01
CA ALA A 97 -38.05 -8.45 -21.67
C ALA A 97 -36.61 -9.01 -21.71
N LEU A 98 -35.68 -8.31 -21.08
CA LEU A 98 -34.31 -8.78 -20.92
C LEU A 98 -34.30 -10.06 -20.09
N LYS A 99 -33.64 -11.11 -20.61
CA LYS A 99 -33.42 -12.38 -19.92
C LYS A 99 -31.93 -12.61 -19.79
N VAL A 100 -31.49 -12.93 -18.60
CA VAL A 100 -30.08 -13.20 -18.29
C VAL A 100 -29.98 -14.49 -17.53
N GLU A 101 -29.38 -15.48 -18.16
CA GLU A 101 -29.20 -16.81 -17.56
C GLU A 101 -27.88 -16.87 -16.74
N GLU A 102 -27.87 -17.77 -15.76
CA GLU A 102 -26.68 -18.08 -14.96
C GLU A 102 -26.05 -16.86 -14.26
N VAL A 103 -26.88 -16.01 -13.68
CA VAL A 103 -26.43 -14.84 -12.90
C VAL A 103 -26.06 -15.29 -11.50
N LEU A 104 -24.86 -14.88 -11.05
CA LEU A 104 -24.37 -15.11 -9.71
C LEU A 104 -24.74 -13.93 -8.81
N ILE A 105 -25.39 -14.21 -7.70
CA ILE A 105 -25.72 -13.23 -6.65
C ILE A 105 -25.19 -13.74 -5.32
N SER A 106 -24.38 -12.92 -4.64
CA SER A 106 -23.99 -13.11 -3.24
C SER A 106 -24.64 -12.00 -2.41
N PRO A 107 -25.73 -12.29 -1.69
CA PRO A 107 -26.50 -11.27 -0.98
C PRO A 107 -25.69 -10.46 0.02
N GLU A 108 -24.66 -11.06 0.63
CA GLU A 108 -23.78 -10.38 1.58
C GLU A 108 -23.09 -9.13 0.99
N TYR A 109 -22.76 -9.16 -0.29
CA TYR A 109 -22.04 -8.07 -0.99
C TYR A 109 -22.95 -7.06 -1.68
N LEU A 110 -24.27 -7.20 -1.55
CA LEU A 110 -25.20 -6.20 -2.06
C LEU A 110 -25.08 -4.92 -1.23
N LYS A 111 -25.32 -3.77 -1.87
CA LYS A 111 -25.25 -2.47 -1.19
C LYS A 111 -26.49 -2.21 -0.31
N ASP A 112 -27.66 -2.44 -0.85
CA ASP A 112 -28.95 -2.08 -0.25
C ASP A 112 -29.42 -3.20 0.69
N ASP A 113 -29.61 -2.87 1.98
CA ASP A 113 -30.04 -3.85 2.99
C ASP A 113 -31.45 -4.39 2.74
N ALA A 114 -32.33 -3.61 2.08
CA ALA A 114 -33.64 -4.13 1.68
C ALA A 114 -33.51 -5.17 0.56
N GLN A 115 -32.57 -4.99 -0.37
CA GLN A 115 -32.29 -6.01 -1.39
C GLN A 115 -31.64 -7.25 -0.78
N LYS A 116 -30.76 -7.12 0.23
CA LYS A 116 -30.20 -8.28 0.97
C LYS A 116 -31.31 -9.09 1.64
N ALA A 117 -32.19 -8.41 2.36
CA ALA A 117 -33.27 -9.06 3.11
C ALA A 117 -34.24 -9.90 2.24
N LEU A 118 -34.31 -9.61 0.94
CA LEU A 118 -35.13 -10.43 0.01
C LEU A 118 -34.68 -11.88 -0.09
N PHE A 119 -33.40 -12.14 0.23
CA PHE A 119 -32.80 -13.46 0.16
C PHE A 119 -32.82 -14.22 1.49
N ASP A 120 -33.29 -13.58 2.57
CA ASP A 120 -33.40 -14.23 3.87
C ASP A 120 -34.32 -15.47 3.79
N ASN A 121 -33.77 -16.63 4.18
CA ASN A 121 -34.43 -17.93 4.09
C ASN A 121 -34.82 -18.40 2.66
N ALA A 122 -34.20 -17.81 1.62
CA ALA A 122 -34.41 -18.23 0.25
C ALA A 122 -34.01 -19.70 0.02
N LYS A 123 -34.73 -20.37 -0.85
CA LYS A 123 -34.52 -21.78 -1.20
C LYS A 123 -34.31 -21.94 -2.69
N LYS A 124 -33.68 -23.04 -3.04
CA LYS A 124 -33.58 -23.47 -4.43
C LYS A 124 -34.98 -23.59 -5.04
N GLY A 125 -35.19 -22.95 -6.19
CA GLY A 125 -36.45 -22.86 -6.92
C GLY A 125 -37.30 -21.64 -6.58
N ASP A 126 -36.95 -20.86 -5.57
CA ASP A 126 -37.67 -19.61 -5.26
C ASP A 126 -37.48 -18.57 -6.37
N VAL A 127 -38.50 -17.74 -6.49
CA VAL A 127 -38.50 -16.60 -7.44
C VAL A 127 -38.60 -15.32 -6.62
N ILE A 128 -37.55 -14.51 -6.65
CA ILE A 128 -37.42 -13.28 -5.88
C ILE A 128 -37.46 -12.09 -6.83
N THR A 129 -38.25 -11.07 -6.49
CA THR A 129 -38.24 -9.81 -7.23
C THR A 129 -37.14 -8.89 -6.70
N VAL A 130 -36.19 -8.53 -7.56
CA VAL A 130 -35.01 -7.71 -7.27
C VAL A 130 -34.97 -6.48 -8.15
N THR A 131 -34.28 -5.44 -7.70
CA THR A 131 -34.01 -4.24 -8.50
C THR A 131 -32.51 -4.11 -8.72
N PRO A 132 -31.95 -4.54 -9.87
CA PRO A 132 -30.53 -4.57 -10.13
C PRO A 132 -29.80 -3.24 -9.87
N SER A 133 -30.39 -2.12 -10.22
CA SER A 133 -29.83 -0.77 -10.02
C SER A 133 -29.69 -0.36 -8.54
N LYS A 134 -30.37 -1.05 -7.61
CA LYS A 134 -30.24 -0.86 -6.16
C LYS A 134 -29.26 -1.81 -5.51
N MET A 135 -28.88 -2.89 -6.21
CA MET A 135 -28.03 -3.93 -5.64
C MET A 135 -26.55 -3.53 -5.55
N TYR A 136 -26.10 -2.63 -6.40
CA TYR A 136 -24.69 -2.24 -6.51
C TYR A 136 -24.50 -0.71 -6.61
N ASP A 137 -23.28 -0.23 -6.30
CA ASP A 137 -22.94 1.21 -6.26
C ASP A 137 -22.76 1.85 -7.64
N GLY A 138 -22.64 1.09 -8.71
CA GLY A 138 -22.32 1.65 -10.01
C GLY A 138 -22.88 0.89 -11.18
N ASP A 139 -23.19 1.62 -12.27
CA ASP A 139 -23.74 1.07 -13.50
C ASP A 139 -22.86 -0.01 -14.14
N ALA A 140 -21.55 0.04 -13.94
CA ALA A 140 -20.63 -0.99 -14.46
C ALA A 140 -20.88 -2.37 -13.84
N GLN A 141 -21.19 -2.44 -12.53
CA GLN A 141 -21.50 -3.70 -11.84
C GLN A 141 -22.87 -4.23 -12.25
N VAL A 142 -23.87 -3.33 -12.39
CA VAL A 142 -25.21 -3.68 -12.87
C VAL A 142 -25.14 -4.17 -14.33
N ALA A 143 -24.38 -3.49 -15.19
CA ALA A 143 -24.17 -3.88 -16.58
C ALA A 143 -23.53 -5.28 -16.70
N ALA A 144 -22.51 -5.55 -15.85
CA ALA A 144 -21.86 -6.86 -15.81
C ALA A 144 -22.84 -7.97 -15.37
N MET A 145 -23.69 -7.71 -14.35
CA MET A 145 -24.69 -8.66 -13.88
C MET A 145 -25.76 -8.91 -14.94
N LEU A 146 -26.24 -7.86 -15.62
CA LEU A 146 -27.26 -7.96 -16.67
C LEU A 146 -26.66 -8.40 -18.03
N LYS A 147 -25.35 -8.54 -18.13
CA LYS A 147 -24.60 -8.89 -19.36
C LYS A 147 -24.89 -7.93 -20.54
N ILE A 148 -25.03 -6.63 -20.23
CA ILE A 148 -25.30 -5.54 -21.19
C ILE A 148 -24.18 -4.48 -21.13
N LYS A 149 -24.25 -3.48 -22.01
CA LYS A 149 -23.34 -2.34 -21.95
C LYS A 149 -23.77 -1.34 -20.87
N THR A 150 -22.82 -0.62 -20.30
CA THR A 150 -23.09 0.37 -19.23
C THR A 150 -24.10 1.45 -19.66
N GLU A 151 -24.06 1.87 -20.94
CA GLU A 151 -24.98 2.87 -21.49
C GLU A 151 -26.44 2.37 -21.58
N GLU A 152 -26.66 1.07 -21.51
CA GLU A 152 -27.98 0.43 -21.59
C GLU A 152 -28.63 0.24 -20.22
N VAL A 153 -27.88 0.35 -19.11
CA VAL A 153 -28.38 0.13 -17.75
C VAL A 153 -29.60 0.98 -17.42
N ALA A 154 -29.60 2.24 -17.83
CA ALA A 154 -30.72 3.14 -17.59
C ALA A 154 -32.06 2.70 -18.23
N LYS A 155 -32.01 1.87 -19.33
CA LYS A 155 -33.21 1.31 -19.95
C LYS A 155 -33.78 0.14 -19.15
N HIS A 156 -32.95 -0.55 -18.39
CA HIS A 156 -33.27 -1.75 -17.60
C HIS A 156 -33.19 -1.49 -16.10
N ALA A 157 -33.55 -0.26 -15.67
CA ALA A 157 -33.51 0.14 -14.26
C ALA A 157 -34.69 -0.42 -13.42
N GLY A 158 -35.62 -1.15 -14.05
CA GLY A 158 -36.81 -1.72 -13.44
C GLY A 158 -36.56 -2.92 -12.56
N GLU A 159 -37.65 -3.58 -12.21
CA GLU A 159 -37.63 -4.81 -11.40
C GLU A 159 -37.44 -6.04 -12.30
N PHE A 160 -36.76 -7.04 -11.74
CA PHE A 160 -36.55 -8.35 -12.35
C PHE A 160 -37.00 -9.46 -11.42
N THR A 161 -37.48 -10.54 -11.96
CA THR A 161 -37.58 -11.80 -11.23
C THR A 161 -36.24 -12.50 -11.30
N TYR A 162 -35.76 -12.99 -10.16
CA TYR A 162 -34.59 -13.85 -10.04
C TYR A 162 -35.05 -15.24 -9.61
N THR A 163 -34.90 -16.22 -10.49
CA THR A 163 -35.22 -17.61 -10.19
C THR A 163 -33.96 -18.31 -9.73
N ILE A 164 -33.95 -18.82 -8.49
CA ILE A 164 -32.79 -19.48 -7.88
C ILE A 164 -32.67 -20.90 -8.39
N ASN A 165 -31.68 -21.17 -9.24
CA ASN A 165 -31.43 -22.51 -9.79
C ASN A 165 -30.51 -23.35 -8.87
N GLU A 166 -29.52 -22.69 -8.23
CA GLU A 166 -28.55 -23.32 -7.35
C GLU A 166 -28.20 -22.39 -6.18
N ILE A 167 -28.00 -22.97 -5.02
CA ILE A 167 -27.42 -22.32 -3.86
C ILE A 167 -26.12 -23.05 -3.55
N ASN A 168 -25.04 -22.30 -3.42
CA ASN A 168 -23.71 -22.85 -3.17
C ASN A 168 -23.22 -22.35 -1.81
N HIS A 169 -23.24 -23.25 -0.86
CA HIS A 169 -22.80 -23.02 0.51
C HIS A 169 -21.27 -23.07 0.58
N ARG A 170 -20.67 -22.09 1.25
CA ARG A 170 -19.22 -22.04 1.43
C ARG A 170 -18.82 -22.82 2.66
N VAL A 171 -18.30 -24.03 2.44
CA VAL A 171 -17.80 -24.91 3.50
C VAL A 171 -16.33 -24.58 3.77
N PRO A 172 -15.98 -24.14 4.99
CA PRO A 172 -14.58 -23.89 5.33
C PRO A 172 -13.73 -25.15 5.13
N ALA A 173 -12.48 -24.97 4.72
CA ALA A 173 -11.52 -26.07 4.68
C ALA A 173 -11.30 -26.63 6.10
N GLU A 174 -11.09 -27.91 6.19
CA GLU A 174 -10.70 -28.57 7.46
C GLU A 174 -9.32 -28.07 7.89
N LEU A 175 -9.11 -27.96 9.22
CA LEU A 175 -7.81 -27.65 9.80
C LEU A 175 -6.89 -28.86 9.72
N ASN A 176 -6.38 -29.12 8.53
CA ASN A 176 -5.54 -30.26 8.21
C ASN A 176 -4.26 -29.84 7.48
N GLN A 177 -3.39 -30.81 7.15
CA GLN A 177 -2.11 -30.55 6.50
C GLN A 177 -2.24 -29.78 5.18
N GLU A 178 -3.28 -30.02 4.38
CA GLU A 178 -3.50 -29.33 3.10
C GLU A 178 -3.71 -27.82 3.31
N LEU A 179 -4.53 -27.44 4.29
CA LEU A 179 -4.70 -26.04 4.66
C LEU A 179 -3.42 -25.45 5.20
N PHE A 180 -2.71 -26.15 6.09
CA PHE A 180 -1.48 -25.64 6.69
C PHE A 180 -0.41 -25.37 5.63
N ASP A 181 -0.22 -26.31 4.72
CA ASP A 181 0.74 -26.18 3.62
C ASP A 181 0.36 -25.05 2.64
N SER A 182 -0.93 -24.85 2.40
CA SER A 182 -1.40 -23.80 1.50
C SER A 182 -1.22 -22.39 2.05
N VAL A 183 -1.16 -22.24 3.38
CA VAL A 183 -1.04 -20.93 4.06
C VAL A 183 0.39 -20.63 4.47
N LEU A 184 1.07 -21.57 5.11
CA LEU A 184 2.41 -21.38 5.67
C LEU A 184 3.53 -21.88 4.73
N GLY A 185 3.19 -22.71 3.76
CA GLY A 185 4.15 -23.44 2.94
C GLY A 185 4.31 -24.90 3.42
N LYS A 186 4.79 -25.74 2.51
CA LYS A 186 4.88 -27.18 2.71
C LYS A 186 5.68 -27.56 3.96
N ASP A 187 5.11 -28.43 4.79
CA ASP A 187 5.72 -29.01 5.99
C ASP A 187 6.11 -27.97 7.08
N GLN A 188 5.57 -26.73 7.04
CA GLN A 188 5.88 -25.68 8.03
C GLN A 188 5.06 -25.84 9.32
N ALA A 189 3.96 -26.54 9.31
CA ALA A 189 3.16 -26.88 10.49
C ALA A 189 2.61 -28.30 10.35
N LYS A 190 2.63 -29.09 11.43
CA LYS A 190 2.20 -30.48 11.46
C LYS A 190 0.85 -30.69 12.16
N ASP A 191 0.44 -29.70 12.93
CA ASP A 191 -0.82 -29.70 13.66
C ASP A 191 -1.38 -28.26 13.76
N GLU A 192 -2.61 -28.15 14.26
CA GLU A 192 -3.29 -26.86 14.43
C GLU A 192 -2.52 -25.91 15.35
N LYS A 193 -1.83 -26.40 16.37
CA LYS A 193 -1.06 -25.59 17.28
C LYS A 193 0.14 -24.94 16.55
N GLU A 194 0.90 -25.74 15.81
CA GLU A 194 2.01 -25.23 14.99
C GLU A 194 1.51 -24.29 13.89
N PHE A 195 0.36 -24.55 13.31
CA PHE A 195 -0.27 -23.68 12.32
C PHE A 195 -0.61 -22.32 12.90
N ARG A 196 -1.27 -22.27 14.05
CA ARG A 196 -1.58 -21.03 14.77
C ARG A 196 -0.34 -20.26 15.17
N GLU A 197 0.68 -20.95 15.66
CA GLU A 197 1.97 -20.35 16.00
C GLU A 197 2.69 -19.80 14.78
N GLY A 198 2.62 -20.48 13.63
CA GLY A 198 3.15 -20.00 12.37
C GLY A 198 2.46 -18.72 11.88
N ILE A 199 1.13 -18.67 11.95
CA ILE A 199 0.35 -17.46 11.66
C ILE A 199 0.80 -16.32 12.57
N ARG A 200 0.85 -16.55 13.89
CA ARG A 200 1.29 -15.56 14.87
C ARG A 200 2.67 -15.00 14.52
N LYS A 201 3.65 -15.86 14.29
CA LYS A 201 5.04 -15.44 13.94
C LYS A 201 5.10 -14.62 12.66
N ASN A 202 4.33 -14.98 11.64
CA ASN A 202 4.29 -14.23 10.39
C ASN A 202 3.77 -12.80 10.62
N PHE A 203 2.70 -12.66 11.41
CA PHE A 203 2.16 -11.33 11.74
C PHE A 203 3.07 -10.55 12.69
N GLU A 204 3.70 -11.19 13.68
CA GLU A 204 4.69 -10.55 14.55
C GLU A 204 5.88 -10.02 13.73
N ALA A 205 6.41 -10.80 12.80
CA ALA A 205 7.49 -10.37 11.92
C ALA A 205 7.08 -9.17 11.04
N SER A 206 5.89 -9.21 10.46
CA SER A 206 5.34 -8.09 9.69
C SER A 206 5.13 -6.84 10.57
N ASN A 207 4.67 -7.02 11.80
CA ASN A 207 4.43 -5.92 12.74
C ASN A 207 5.72 -5.25 13.21
N VAL A 208 6.84 -5.97 13.29
CA VAL A 208 8.16 -5.34 13.54
C VAL A 208 8.50 -4.35 12.45
N THR A 209 8.22 -4.69 11.19
CA THR A 209 8.44 -3.78 10.05
C THR A 209 7.56 -2.53 10.18
N ASN A 210 6.28 -2.70 10.53
CA ASN A 210 5.37 -1.58 10.77
C ASN A 210 5.81 -0.69 11.92
N SER A 211 6.23 -1.30 13.05
CA SER A 211 6.76 -0.59 14.21
C SER A 211 8.03 0.19 13.88
N ASN A 212 8.92 -0.39 13.09
CA ASN A 212 10.13 0.24 12.60
C ASN A 212 9.84 1.42 11.67
N TYR A 213 8.87 1.26 10.77
CA TYR A 213 8.42 2.35 9.90
C TYR A 213 7.88 3.53 10.72
N LYS A 214 7.01 3.25 11.70
CA LYS A 214 6.50 4.29 12.61
C LYS A 214 7.61 4.95 13.41
N PHE A 215 8.57 4.17 13.91
CA PHE A 215 9.74 4.70 14.59
C PHE A 215 10.54 5.66 13.70
N LEU A 216 10.76 5.33 12.42
CA LEU A 216 11.45 6.22 11.48
C LEU A 216 10.68 7.52 11.26
N MET A 217 9.36 7.47 11.17
CA MET A 217 8.51 8.67 11.06
C MET A 217 8.64 9.56 12.31
N ASP A 218 8.58 8.95 13.49
CA ASP A 218 8.72 9.68 14.76
C ASP A 218 10.13 10.23 14.95
N LEU A 219 11.15 9.49 14.52
CA LEU A 219 12.53 9.93 14.48
C LEU A 219 12.70 11.16 13.57
N GLN A 220 12.10 11.12 12.39
CA GLN A 220 12.11 12.25 11.46
C GLN A 220 11.49 13.51 12.10
N ASP A 221 10.28 13.39 12.63
CA ASP A 221 9.58 14.53 13.23
C ASP A 221 10.35 15.09 14.44
N TYR A 222 10.83 14.22 15.32
CA TYR A 222 11.63 14.60 16.48
C TYR A 222 12.95 15.28 16.08
N ALA A 223 13.68 14.70 15.13
CA ALA A 223 14.96 15.27 14.69
C ALA A 223 14.77 16.61 13.98
N MET A 224 13.69 16.77 13.20
CA MET A 224 13.36 18.04 12.56
C MET A 224 12.96 19.12 13.56
N GLU A 225 12.26 18.78 14.63
CA GLU A 225 11.94 19.69 15.74
C GLU A 225 13.21 20.08 16.52
N LYS A 226 14.04 19.09 16.86
CA LYS A 226 15.29 19.30 17.59
C LYS A 226 16.31 20.13 16.81
N ALA A 227 16.37 19.98 15.48
CA ALA A 227 17.25 20.78 14.62
C ALA A 227 16.81 22.26 14.53
N GLY A 228 15.56 22.57 14.88
CA GLY A 228 15.02 23.93 14.86
C GLY A 228 14.89 24.48 13.44
N GLU A 229 14.99 25.81 13.30
CA GLU A 229 14.95 26.47 12.00
C GLU A 229 16.27 26.26 11.27
N ILE A 230 16.18 25.84 10.01
CA ILE A 230 17.30 25.69 9.09
C ILE A 230 17.02 26.59 7.89
N GLU A 231 17.88 27.59 7.68
CA GLU A 231 17.69 28.55 6.61
C GLU A 231 18.26 28.02 5.28
N PHE A 232 17.43 28.06 4.26
CA PHE A 232 17.80 27.73 2.88
C PHE A 232 17.63 28.95 1.98
N SER A 233 18.40 29.03 0.89
CA SER A 233 18.24 30.09 -0.10
C SER A 233 16.98 29.87 -0.94
N GLU A 234 15.83 30.39 -0.47
CA GLU A 234 14.54 30.27 -1.16
C GLU A 234 14.60 30.66 -2.65
N PRO A 235 15.21 31.81 -3.03
CA PRO A 235 15.24 32.20 -4.44
C PRO A 235 15.99 31.21 -5.33
N LEU A 236 17.10 30.64 -4.85
CA LEU A 236 17.86 29.65 -5.61
C LEU A 236 17.16 28.30 -5.69
N LEU A 237 16.55 27.85 -4.58
CA LEU A 237 15.83 26.57 -4.57
C LEU A 237 14.56 26.63 -5.42
N LYS A 238 13.83 27.73 -5.42
CA LYS A 238 12.70 27.92 -6.34
C LYS A 238 13.14 27.90 -7.81
N ARG A 239 14.28 28.49 -8.13
CA ARG A 239 14.86 28.39 -9.50
C ARG A 239 15.19 26.94 -9.86
N LEU A 240 15.87 26.20 -8.97
CA LEU A 240 16.16 24.79 -9.18
C LEU A 240 14.88 23.96 -9.38
N MET A 241 13.85 24.20 -8.55
CA MET A 241 12.55 23.56 -8.73
C MET A 241 11.92 23.88 -10.09
N LYS A 242 12.03 25.13 -10.54
CA LYS A 242 11.49 25.55 -11.84
C LYS A 242 12.23 24.90 -13.00
N GLU A 243 13.55 24.82 -12.95
CA GLU A 243 14.36 24.16 -13.99
C GLU A 243 14.09 22.66 -14.07
N ASN A 244 13.85 22.03 -12.92
CA ASN A 244 13.46 20.61 -12.87
C ASN A 244 12.00 20.37 -13.31
N ASN A 245 11.19 21.43 -13.39
CA ASN A 245 9.77 21.37 -13.78
C ASN A 245 9.46 22.46 -14.83
N PRO A 246 10.04 22.41 -16.02
CA PRO A 246 9.95 23.50 -17.00
C PRO A 246 8.52 23.79 -17.47
N ASP A 247 7.66 22.77 -17.49
CA ASP A 247 6.26 22.84 -17.92
C ASP A 247 5.30 23.35 -16.82
N ARG A 248 5.79 23.61 -15.60
CA ARG A 248 4.97 24.09 -14.48
C ARG A 248 5.10 25.60 -14.33
N ASP A 249 4.04 26.28 -13.90
CA ASP A 249 4.04 27.71 -13.62
C ASP A 249 4.64 28.04 -12.25
N ASP A 250 4.83 29.32 -11.97
CA ASP A 250 5.41 29.77 -10.70
C ASP A 250 4.48 29.54 -9.52
N LYS A 251 3.16 29.52 -9.76
CA LYS A 251 2.17 29.18 -8.73
C LYS A 251 2.35 27.73 -8.26
N PHE A 252 2.57 26.80 -9.17
CA PHE A 252 2.88 25.41 -8.82
C PHE A 252 4.16 25.33 -7.97
N ILE A 253 5.20 26.11 -8.32
CA ILE A 253 6.44 26.12 -7.54
C ILE A 253 6.19 26.65 -6.13
N ASP A 254 5.46 27.78 -5.99
CA ASP A 254 5.16 28.39 -4.69
C ASP A 254 4.32 27.47 -3.79
N GLU A 255 3.32 26.79 -4.34
CA GLU A 255 2.45 25.87 -3.60
C GLU A 255 3.21 24.60 -3.13
N ASN A 256 4.19 24.13 -3.91
CA ASN A 256 4.93 22.91 -3.58
C ASN A 256 6.25 23.18 -2.84
N TYR A 257 6.73 24.41 -2.79
CA TYR A 257 7.99 24.78 -2.12
C TYR A 257 8.03 24.38 -0.64
N PRO A 258 6.98 24.58 0.19
CA PRO A 258 7.03 24.18 1.60
C PRO A 258 7.26 22.67 1.81
N ALA A 259 6.65 21.84 0.96
CA ALA A 259 6.83 20.38 1.01
C ALA A 259 8.25 19.99 0.56
N ALA A 260 8.75 20.60 -0.52
CA ALA A 260 10.09 20.35 -1.03
C ALA A 260 11.17 20.75 -0.01
N ILE A 261 11.00 21.90 0.67
CA ILE A 261 11.96 22.35 1.69
C ILE A 261 11.92 21.46 2.94
N ARG A 262 10.74 20.97 3.32
CA ARG A 262 10.61 19.99 4.43
C ARG A 262 11.36 18.70 4.11
N GLN A 263 11.23 18.20 2.88
CA GLN A 263 11.94 17.00 2.42
C GLN A 263 13.46 17.24 2.39
N LEU A 264 13.92 18.37 1.85
CA LEU A 264 15.33 18.73 1.81
C LEU A 264 15.92 18.90 3.22
N LYS A 265 15.20 19.54 4.13
CA LYS A 265 15.57 19.65 5.54
C LYS A 265 15.77 18.27 6.17
N TRP A 266 14.83 17.36 5.95
CA TRP A 266 14.96 15.98 6.44
C TRP A 266 16.18 15.28 5.83
N GLN A 267 16.41 15.44 4.52
CA GLN A 267 17.56 14.81 3.87
C GLN A 267 18.90 15.28 4.47
N GLU A 268 19.05 16.56 4.75
CA GLU A 268 20.26 17.10 5.39
C GLU A 268 20.43 16.60 6.82
N ILE A 269 19.34 16.53 7.58
CA ILE A 269 19.34 15.95 8.93
C ILE A 269 19.71 14.47 8.88
N LYS A 270 19.07 13.70 8.00
CA LYS A 270 19.31 12.27 7.78
C LYS A 270 20.78 11.99 7.47
N ASN A 271 21.37 12.78 6.58
CA ASN A 271 22.78 12.67 6.22
C ASN A 271 23.71 12.87 7.45
N GLN A 272 23.45 13.89 8.27
CA GLN A 272 24.25 14.11 9.49
C GLN A 272 24.07 12.98 10.52
N LEU A 273 22.84 12.52 10.73
CA LEU A 273 22.54 11.41 11.62
C LEU A 273 23.23 10.12 11.16
N ALA A 274 23.22 9.84 9.85
CA ALA A 274 23.89 8.67 9.27
C ALA A 274 25.41 8.74 9.48
N VAL A 275 26.03 9.89 9.24
CA VAL A 275 27.47 10.10 9.48
C VAL A 275 27.81 9.93 10.97
N LYS A 276 27.03 10.50 11.90
CA LYS A 276 27.26 10.41 13.34
C LYS A 276 27.09 8.98 13.87
N ALA A 277 26.16 8.22 13.30
CA ALA A 277 25.98 6.79 13.61
C ALA A 277 27.02 5.88 12.92
N GLY A 278 27.91 6.43 12.09
CA GLY A 278 28.92 5.66 11.36
C GLY A 278 28.35 4.77 10.27
N ILE A 279 27.15 5.08 9.77
CA ILE A 279 26.47 4.30 8.75
C ILE A 279 27.23 4.39 7.42
N LYS A 280 27.50 3.22 6.84
CA LYS A 280 28.07 3.07 5.50
C LYS A 280 27.16 2.18 4.69
N VAL A 281 26.97 2.54 3.43
CA VAL A 281 26.24 1.71 2.46
C VAL A 281 27.26 0.96 1.61
N GLU A 282 27.20 -0.35 1.68
CA GLU A 282 28.07 -1.23 0.91
C GLU A 282 27.31 -1.83 -0.28
N ASN A 283 28.01 -2.27 -1.30
CA ASN A 283 27.38 -2.89 -2.49
C ASN A 283 26.49 -4.09 -2.12
N ASN A 284 26.85 -4.83 -1.07
CA ASN A 284 26.05 -5.96 -0.61
C ASN A 284 24.71 -5.51 -0.01
N ASP A 285 24.69 -4.40 0.71
CA ASP A 285 23.47 -3.84 1.28
C ASP A 285 22.46 -3.51 0.18
N ILE A 286 22.93 -2.88 -0.91
CA ILE A 286 22.09 -2.50 -2.05
C ILE A 286 21.53 -3.73 -2.77
N LYS A 287 22.34 -4.79 -2.91
CA LYS A 287 21.88 -6.07 -3.49
C LYS A 287 20.82 -6.73 -2.63
N GLU A 288 21.01 -6.77 -1.31
CA GLU A 288 20.02 -7.33 -0.38
C GLU A 288 18.73 -6.50 -0.38
N ALA A 289 18.81 -5.17 -0.43
CA ALA A 289 17.65 -4.31 -0.59
C ALA A 289 16.90 -4.61 -1.89
N ALA A 290 17.61 -4.77 -3.01
CA ALA A 290 16.99 -5.12 -4.29
C ALA A 290 16.27 -6.49 -4.23
N ARG A 291 16.86 -7.51 -3.60
CA ARG A 291 16.23 -8.82 -3.40
C ARG A 291 14.97 -8.71 -2.51
N ARG A 292 15.08 -7.99 -1.39
CA ARG A 292 13.95 -7.76 -0.49
C ARG A 292 12.80 -7.07 -1.21
N THR A 293 13.05 -5.94 -1.88
CA THR A 293 12.04 -5.20 -2.65
C THR A 293 11.40 -6.09 -3.72
N THR A 294 12.19 -6.92 -4.40
CA THR A 294 11.66 -7.87 -5.39
C THR A 294 10.70 -8.87 -4.73
N ARG A 295 11.08 -9.50 -3.61
CA ARG A 295 10.21 -10.45 -2.90
C ARG A 295 8.92 -9.78 -2.44
N GLU A 296 9.00 -8.58 -1.87
CA GLU A 296 7.84 -7.81 -1.39
C GLU A 296 6.87 -7.46 -2.52
N GLN A 297 7.39 -7.00 -3.67
CA GLN A 297 6.56 -6.69 -4.83
C GLN A 297 5.77 -7.90 -5.33
N PHE A 298 6.41 -9.07 -5.44
CA PHE A 298 5.71 -10.27 -5.91
C PHE A 298 4.79 -10.86 -4.84
N ALA A 299 5.14 -10.74 -3.56
CA ALA A 299 4.29 -11.17 -2.46
C ALA A 299 2.95 -10.42 -2.42
N GLN A 300 2.91 -9.13 -2.83
CA GLN A 300 1.65 -8.37 -2.96
C GLN A 300 0.66 -8.99 -3.96
N TYR A 301 1.17 -9.73 -4.94
CA TYR A 301 0.36 -10.49 -5.91
C TYR A 301 0.16 -11.95 -5.50
N GLY A 302 0.51 -12.31 -4.24
CA GLY A 302 0.40 -13.68 -3.74
C GLY A 302 1.43 -14.65 -4.33
N MET A 303 2.50 -14.13 -4.95
CA MET A 303 3.53 -14.95 -5.60
C MET A 303 4.78 -15.07 -4.72
N ASN A 304 5.16 -16.31 -4.40
CA ASN A 304 6.44 -16.63 -3.80
C ASN A 304 7.41 -17.10 -4.90
N LEU A 305 8.39 -16.25 -5.20
CA LEU A 305 9.37 -16.54 -6.26
C LEU A 305 10.50 -17.44 -5.76
N PRO A 306 10.98 -18.39 -6.61
CA PRO A 306 12.24 -19.07 -6.37
C PRO A 306 13.42 -18.09 -6.31
N GLU A 307 14.46 -18.43 -5.56
CA GLU A 307 15.58 -17.52 -5.26
C GLU A 307 16.36 -17.09 -6.52
N ASP A 308 16.51 -17.98 -7.49
CA ASP A 308 17.14 -17.68 -8.78
C ASP A 308 16.35 -16.65 -9.60
N VAL A 309 15.03 -16.66 -9.48
CA VAL A 309 14.14 -15.67 -10.11
C VAL A 309 14.23 -14.33 -9.39
N VAL A 310 14.24 -14.33 -8.04
CA VAL A 310 14.46 -13.13 -7.24
C VAL A 310 15.77 -12.45 -7.61
N GLU A 311 16.88 -13.22 -7.70
CA GLU A 311 18.19 -12.69 -8.06
C GLU A 311 18.17 -12.02 -9.43
N LYS A 312 17.56 -12.65 -10.42
CA LYS A 312 17.45 -12.10 -11.78
C LYS A 312 16.71 -10.76 -11.82
N TYR A 313 15.58 -10.64 -11.13
CA TYR A 313 14.82 -9.38 -11.06
C TYR A 313 15.56 -8.30 -10.26
N ALA A 314 16.22 -8.68 -9.18
CA ALA A 314 17.07 -7.78 -8.41
C ALA A 314 18.22 -7.21 -9.25
N GLU A 315 18.91 -8.06 -10.04
CA GLU A 315 19.96 -7.62 -10.98
C GLU A 315 19.43 -6.65 -12.04
N GLU A 316 18.21 -6.86 -12.56
CA GLU A 316 17.60 -5.94 -13.52
C GLU A 316 17.25 -4.59 -12.87
N THR A 317 16.84 -4.59 -11.62
CA THR A 317 16.61 -3.37 -10.84
C THR A 317 17.90 -2.57 -10.64
N LEU A 318 18.99 -3.25 -10.37
CA LEU A 318 20.33 -2.66 -10.17
C LEU A 318 20.95 -2.06 -11.45
N LYS A 319 20.37 -2.27 -12.62
CA LYS A 319 20.82 -1.63 -13.87
C LYS A 319 20.22 -0.23 -14.07
N LYS A 320 19.23 0.16 -13.27
CA LYS A 320 18.48 1.42 -13.40
C LYS A 320 18.94 2.41 -12.33
N GLY A 321 19.57 3.52 -12.74
CA GLY A 321 20.18 4.48 -11.82
C GLY A 321 19.20 5.07 -10.80
N ASP A 322 17.99 5.43 -11.22
CA ASP A 322 16.93 5.95 -10.34
C ASP A 322 16.46 4.93 -9.29
N GLN A 323 16.49 3.65 -9.60
CA GLN A 323 16.17 2.58 -8.67
C GLN A 323 17.30 2.38 -7.65
N ILE A 324 18.56 2.49 -8.07
CA ILE A 324 19.72 2.39 -7.16
C ILE A 324 19.66 3.49 -6.09
N GLU A 325 19.35 4.73 -6.46
CA GLU A 325 19.24 5.84 -5.49
C GLU A 325 18.15 5.55 -4.43
N ARG A 326 17.00 5.04 -4.84
CA ARG A 326 15.93 4.63 -3.92
C ARG A 326 16.35 3.48 -3.00
N LEU A 327 17.08 2.49 -3.53
CA LEU A 327 17.60 1.38 -2.73
C LEU A 327 18.65 1.86 -1.71
N ILE A 328 19.51 2.83 -2.08
CA ILE A 328 20.47 3.43 -1.15
C ILE A 328 19.74 4.16 -0.03
N ASP A 329 18.72 4.95 -0.34
CA ASP A 329 17.90 5.63 0.66
C ASP A 329 17.21 4.64 1.62
N ASP A 330 16.64 3.56 1.10
CA ASP A 330 16.01 2.50 1.89
C ASP A 330 17.04 1.79 2.81
N VAL A 331 18.25 1.53 2.31
CA VAL A 331 19.34 0.97 3.13
C VAL A 331 19.73 1.93 4.26
N ILE A 332 19.84 3.22 3.96
CA ILE A 332 20.16 4.24 4.98
C ILE A 332 19.05 4.30 6.02
N ASP A 333 17.78 4.32 5.62
CA ASP A 333 16.64 4.36 6.51
C ASP A 333 16.60 3.15 7.46
N ASN A 334 16.81 1.94 6.94
CA ASN A 334 16.88 0.72 7.75
C ASN A 334 18.08 0.76 8.74
N LYS A 335 19.25 1.19 8.28
CA LYS A 335 20.43 1.32 9.15
C LYS A 335 20.26 2.43 10.20
N LEU A 336 19.54 3.51 9.89
CA LEU A 336 19.17 4.53 10.86
C LEU A 336 18.25 3.97 11.95
N ILE A 337 17.21 3.23 11.56
CA ILE A 337 16.32 2.56 12.50
C ILE A 337 17.12 1.70 13.47
N ASP A 338 17.97 0.81 12.96
CA ASP A 338 18.74 -0.12 13.80
C ASP A 338 19.71 0.63 14.71
N SER A 339 20.41 1.64 14.18
CA SER A 339 21.38 2.42 14.96
C SER A 339 20.70 3.24 16.05
N TYR A 340 19.63 3.97 15.72
CA TYR A 340 19.00 4.88 16.68
C TYR A 340 18.08 4.17 17.67
N LYS A 341 17.58 2.99 17.37
CA LYS A 341 16.96 2.09 18.37
C LYS A 341 17.98 1.66 19.45
N GLY A 342 19.26 1.57 19.10
CA GLY A 342 20.33 1.26 20.06
C GLY A 342 20.92 2.49 20.78
N ILE A 343 20.83 3.69 20.19
CA ILE A 343 21.39 4.94 20.73
C ILE A 343 20.39 5.64 21.66
N MET A 344 19.14 5.75 21.25
CA MET A 344 18.09 6.48 21.95
C MET A 344 17.43 5.62 23.03
N THR A 345 16.72 6.26 23.95
CA THR A 345 15.85 5.57 24.91
C THR A 345 14.48 5.31 24.25
N LEU A 346 14.12 4.03 24.11
CA LEU A 346 12.81 3.64 23.59
C LEU A 346 11.79 3.55 24.73
N GLU A 347 10.66 4.25 24.55
CA GLU A 347 9.48 4.12 25.40
C GLU A 347 8.54 3.08 24.78
N HIS A 348 8.68 1.82 25.20
CA HIS A 348 7.87 0.72 24.68
C HIS A 348 6.40 0.89 25.04
N LYS A 349 5.52 0.86 24.03
CA LYS A 349 4.06 0.96 24.15
C LYS A 349 3.41 -0.24 23.51
N SER A 350 2.79 -1.08 24.33
CA SER A 350 2.00 -2.21 23.86
C SER A 350 0.67 -1.70 23.27
N VAL A 351 0.37 -2.03 22.04
CA VAL A 351 -0.85 -1.61 21.32
C VAL A 351 -1.43 -2.77 20.52
N THR A 352 -2.74 -2.74 20.28
CA THR A 352 -3.37 -3.61 19.30
C THR A 352 -3.10 -3.11 17.88
N LEU A 353 -3.34 -3.95 16.87
CA LEU A 353 -3.19 -3.57 15.47
C LEU A 353 -4.13 -2.40 15.10
N ASP A 354 -5.35 -2.38 15.60
CA ASP A 354 -6.33 -1.29 15.38
C ASP A 354 -5.89 0.02 16.02
N GLU A 355 -5.33 -0.02 17.21
CA GLU A 355 -4.78 1.16 17.88
C GLU A 355 -3.57 1.69 17.11
N PHE A 356 -2.72 0.79 16.62
CA PHE A 356 -1.56 1.17 15.81
C PHE A 356 -1.98 1.83 14.49
N ASN A 357 -2.95 1.27 13.76
CA ASN A 357 -3.47 1.85 12.52
C ASN A 357 -3.99 3.28 12.73
N LYS A 358 -4.71 3.52 13.83
CA LYS A 358 -5.18 4.87 14.20
C LYS A 358 -4.05 5.87 14.48
N LEU A 359 -2.83 5.40 14.83
CA LEU A 359 -1.66 6.27 14.98
C LEU A 359 -1.09 6.70 13.64
N LEU A 360 -1.24 5.89 12.59
CA LEU A 360 -0.82 6.23 11.23
C LEU A 360 -1.80 7.19 10.54
N ASP A 361 -3.10 7.10 10.84
CA ASP A 361 -4.17 7.92 10.24
C ASP A 361 -4.19 9.38 10.77
N LYS A 362 -3.49 9.67 11.86
CA LYS A 362 -3.50 11.00 12.52
C LYS A 362 -2.57 12.04 11.90
N LYS A 363 -2.12 11.84 10.65
CA LYS A 363 -1.26 12.83 9.94
C LYS A 363 -2.01 13.62 8.89
#